data_90dd9c1a916c7de57a50ae63388145f9
#
_entry.id   90dd9c1a916c7de57a50ae63388145f9
#
_cell.length_a   1.000
_cell.length_b   1.000
_cell.length_c   1.000
_cell.angle_alpha   90.00
_cell.angle_beta   90.00
_cell.angle_gamma   90.00
#
_symmetry.space_group_name_H-M   'P 1'
#
loop_
_entity.id
_entity.type
_entity.pdbx_description
1 polymer ?
#
loop_
_entity_poly.entity_id
_entity_poly.type
_entity_poly.pdbx_seq_one_letter_code
_entity_poly.pdbx_strand_id
1 'polypeptide(L)'
;MGVDTMGNMFFTRPGEDSDADPVYMGSHLDTQPTGGKFDGVLGVLGGLEVMRTLNDMNIRTKRPIVVVNWTNEEGTRFAPAMLASGVFAGVLDQNWAYERTDAKGKTFGEELVRIGWKGDEPVGSRKIHAMFELHIEQGPILEAEHKDIGVVTHGQGLWWLQVTLTGKEAHTGSTPMRMRKNASLGLGKLLQLVNEIAMAHQPDAVGGVGHIDVSPNSRNVLPGQIVFTVDFRSPNQATLDGMKARFEKEAPKIAEELGIGIEIEVAGHFDPVTFDTGCVEAIRNAAERLGYSHRNIVSGAGHDACWVNRVAPTAMVMCPCVDGLSHNEDEDISKEWASAGTDVLLHAVLETAEIVS
;
A
#
# COMPACT_ATOMS: atom_id res chain seq x y z
N MET A 1 -16.13 -16.30 -15.47
CA MET A 1 -14.80 -15.74 -15.17
C MET A 1 -14.33 -14.99 -16.40
N GLY A 2 -13.88 -13.74 -16.25
CA GLY A 2 -13.21 -12.95 -17.27
C GLY A 2 -11.76 -12.67 -16.85
N VAL A 3 -10.91 -12.38 -17.82
CA VAL A 3 -9.51 -11.97 -17.57
C VAL A 3 -9.20 -10.82 -18.53
N ASP A 4 -8.66 -9.74 -18.02
CA ASP A 4 -8.28 -8.62 -18.86
C ASP A 4 -6.85 -8.72 -19.41
N THR A 5 -6.48 -7.78 -20.24
CA THR A 5 -5.16 -7.76 -20.90
C THR A 5 -4.00 -7.58 -19.92
N MET A 6 -4.25 -7.13 -18.68
CA MET A 6 -3.24 -7.05 -17.60
C MET A 6 -3.21 -8.30 -16.70
N GLY A 7 -4.09 -9.28 -16.96
CA GLY A 7 -4.18 -10.52 -16.20
C GLY A 7 -5.06 -10.42 -14.97
N ASN A 8 -5.74 -9.30 -14.74
CA ASN A 8 -6.71 -9.19 -13.66
C ASN A 8 -7.86 -10.18 -13.89
N MET A 9 -8.24 -10.91 -12.83
CA MET A 9 -9.26 -11.94 -12.92
C MET A 9 -10.56 -11.47 -12.26
N PHE A 10 -11.68 -11.68 -12.94
CA PHE A 10 -13.01 -11.23 -12.52
C PHE A 10 -13.99 -12.40 -12.46
N PHE A 11 -14.51 -12.70 -11.28
CA PHE A 11 -15.49 -13.75 -11.05
C PHE A 11 -16.85 -13.10 -10.78
N THR A 12 -17.75 -13.17 -11.76
CA THR A 12 -19.03 -12.46 -11.70
C THR A 12 -20.15 -13.41 -11.27
N ARG A 13 -20.90 -13.00 -10.25
CA ARG A 13 -22.20 -13.52 -9.86
C ARG A 13 -23.27 -12.59 -10.44
N PRO A 14 -24.22 -13.09 -11.24
CA PRO A 14 -25.25 -12.23 -11.83
C PRO A 14 -26.18 -11.63 -10.77
N GLY A 15 -26.62 -10.40 -11.03
CA GLY A 15 -27.73 -9.75 -10.34
C GLY A 15 -29.04 -9.92 -11.11
N GLU A 16 -30.15 -9.43 -10.55
CA GLU A 16 -31.45 -9.41 -11.24
C GLU A 16 -31.47 -8.39 -12.39
N ASP A 17 -30.73 -7.28 -12.25
CA ASP A 17 -30.55 -6.27 -13.25
C ASP A 17 -29.16 -6.43 -13.90
N SER A 18 -29.13 -7.09 -15.06
CA SER A 18 -27.89 -7.32 -15.81
C SER A 18 -27.23 -6.08 -16.36
N ASP A 19 -27.98 -4.97 -16.47
CA ASP A 19 -27.49 -3.70 -17.00
C ASP A 19 -26.93 -2.78 -15.91
N ALA A 20 -27.20 -3.11 -14.65
CA ALA A 20 -26.67 -2.38 -13.52
C ALA A 20 -25.17 -2.59 -13.36
N ASP A 21 -24.42 -1.52 -13.11
CA ASP A 21 -22.99 -1.59 -12.82
C ASP A 21 -22.74 -2.45 -11.56
N PRO A 22 -21.79 -3.39 -11.59
CA PRO A 22 -21.57 -4.35 -10.51
C PRO A 22 -20.87 -3.75 -9.29
N VAL A 23 -21.09 -4.37 -8.13
CA VAL A 23 -20.32 -4.15 -6.90
C VAL A 23 -19.13 -5.12 -6.87
N TYR A 24 -17.95 -4.58 -6.67
CA TYR A 24 -16.70 -5.35 -6.61
C TYR A 24 -16.25 -5.59 -5.17
N MET A 25 -15.60 -6.70 -4.95
CA MET A 25 -14.83 -7.03 -3.76
C MET A 25 -13.63 -7.87 -4.16
N GLY A 26 -12.57 -7.82 -3.40
CA GLY A 26 -11.36 -8.61 -3.68
C GLY A 26 -10.09 -7.89 -3.26
N SER A 27 -8.97 -8.39 -3.71
CA SER A 27 -7.62 -7.91 -3.46
C SER A 27 -6.66 -8.60 -4.44
N HIS A 28 -5.49 -9.09 -4.01
CA HIS A 28 -4.47 -9.75 -4.83
C HIS A 28 -4.10 -11.15 -4.28
N LEU A 29 -3.40 -11.94 -5.10
CA LEU A 29 -2.87 -13.27 -4.72
C LEU A 29 -1.35 -13.38 -4.88
N ASP A 30 -0.69 -12.37 -5.48
CA ASP A 30 0.76 -12.30 -5.46
C ASP A 30 1.26 -11.85 -4.09
N THR A 31 2.54 -12.13 -3.78
CA THR A 31 3.11 -11.90 -2.45
C THR A 31 4.60 -11.54 -2.55
N GLN A 32 5.18 -11.11 -1.44
CA GLN A 32 6.60 -10.84 -1.27
C GLN A 32 7.42 -12.15 -1.27
N PRO A 33 8.76 -12.11 -1.55
CA PRO A 33 9.61 -13.32 -1.54
C PRO A 33 9.59 -14.07 -0.21
N THR A 34 9.41 -13.35 0.89
CA THR A 34 9.22 -13.88 2.26
C THR A 34 7.90 -13.36 2.81
N GLY A 35 6.85 -13.39 1.98
CA GLY A 35 5.54 -12.87 2.31
C GLY A 35 4.74 -13.78 3.22
N GLY A 36 3.67 -13.23 3.77
CA GLY A 36 2.74 -13.94 4.62
C GLY A 36 1.69 -14.74 3.83
N LYS A 37 0.72 -15.28 4.56
CA LYS A 37 -0.33 -16.15 4.03
C LYS A 37 -1.66 -15.44 3.81
N PHE A 38 -1.79 -14.23 4.34
CA PHE A 38 -3.08 -13.53 4.44
C PHE A 38 -3.10 -12.21 3.69
N ASP A 39 -1.93 -11.62 3.49
CA ASP A 39 -1.74 -10.40 2.72
C ASP A 39 -2.31 -10.57 1.30
N GLY A 40 -3.33 -9.76 0.96
CA GLY A 40 -4.10 -9.85 -0.27
C GLY A 40 -5.02 -11.07 -0.35
N VAL A 41 -4.50 -12.25 -0.01
CA VAL A 41 -5.22 -13.53 -0.07
C VAL A 41 -6.53 -13.51 0.73
N LEU A 42 -6.52 -12.86 1.90
CA LEU A 42 -7.72 -12.72 2.74
C LEU A 42 -8.85 -12.00 1.98
N GLY A 43 -8.56 -10.93 1.26
CA GLY A 43 -9.57 -10.18 0.51
C GLY A 43 -10.18 -10.96 -0.64
N VAL A 44 -9.37 -11.73 -1.36
CA VAL A 44 -9.87 -12.59 -2.47
C VAL A 44 -10.69 -13.75 -1.93
N LEU A 45 -10.22 -14.45 -0.89
CA LEU A 45 -10.93 -15.59 -0.30
C LEU A 45 -12.16 -15.14 0.48
N GLY A 46 -12.12 -13.99 1.17
CA GLY A 46 -13.29 -13.38 1.81
C GLY A 46 -14.37 -13.04 0.79
N GLY A 47 -13.98 -12.46 -0.36
CA GLY A 47 -14.91 -12.24 -1.47
C GLY A 47 -15.52 -13.54 -2.02
N LEU A 48 -14.73 -14.59 -2.16
CA LEU A 48 -15.25 -15.90 -2.58
C LEU A 48 -16.23 -16.48 -1.56
N GLU A 49 -15.94 -16.36 -0.26
CA GLU A 49 -16.85 -16.82 0.81
C GLU A 49 -18.16 -16.02 0.83
N VAL A 50 -18.12 -14.71 0.59
CA VAL A 50 -19.32 -13.89 0.38
C VAL A 50 -20.18 -14.48 -0.74
N MET A 51 -19.58 -14.78 -1.91
CA MET A 51 -20.33 -15.40 -3.02
C MET A 51 -20.95 -16.75 -2.66
N ARG A 52 -20.21 -17.58 -1.93
CA ARG A 52 -20.70 -18.90 -1.47
C ARG A 52 -21.89 -18.74 -0.52
N THR A 53 -21.75 -17.85 0.48
CA THR A 53 -22.82 -17.55 1.44
C THR A 53 -24.09 -17.07 0.73
N LEU A 54 -23.98 -16.16 -0.24
CA LEU A 54 -25.12 -15.69 -1.01
C LEU A 54 -25.80 -16.80 -1.81
N ASN A 55 -25.03 -17.75 -2.33
CA ASN A 55 -25.58 -18.90 -3.05
C ASN A 55 -26.26 -19.90 -2.10
N ASP A 56 -25.62 -20.24 -0.98
CA ASP A 56 -26.14 -21.20 -0.02
C ASP A 56 -27.43 -20.71 0.66
N MET A 57 -27.52 -19.39 0.88
CA MET A 57 -28.71 -18.75 1.45
C MET A 57 -29.76 -18.33 0.39
N ASN A 58 -29.49 -18.55 -0.90
CA ASN A 58 -30.34 -18.12 -2.02
C ASN A 58 -30.67 -16.62 -2.00
N ILE A 59 -29.76 -15.79 -1.51
CA ILE A 59 -29.91 -14.34 -1.50
C ILE A 59 -29.69 -13.81 -2.92
N ARG A 60 -30.62 -13.03 -3.43
CA ARG A 60 -30.53 -12.36 -4.74
C ARG A 60 -30.25 -10.89 -4.53
N THR A 61 -29.43 -10.32 -5.40
CA THR A 61 -29.07 -8.90 -5.40
C THR A 61 -29.52 -8.25 -6.71
N LYS A 62 -29.88 -7.00 -6.67
CA LYS A 62 -30.23 -6.24 -7.87
C LYS A 62 -29.00 -6.11 -8.78
N ARG A 63 -27.86 -5.65 -8.24
CA ARG A 63 -26.62 -5.50 -8.99
C ARG A 63 -25.84 -6.80 -9.04
N PRO A 64 -25.12 -7.06 -10.13
CA PRO A 64 -24.11 -8.12 -10.15
C PRO A 64 -23.04 -7.88 -9.08
N ILE A 65 -22.42 -8.95 -8.59
CA ILE A 65 -21.30 -8.92 -7.65
C ILE A 65 -20.09 -9.55 -8.32
N VAL A 66 -18.94 -8.93 -8.18
CA VAL A 66 -17.68 -9.41 -8.78
C VAL A 66 -16.62 -9.58 -7.70
N VAL A 67 -16.00 -10.76 -7.65
CA VAL A 67 -14.72 -10.94 -6.95
C VAL A 67 -13.61 -10.65 -7.96
N VAL A 68 -12.70 -9.77 -7.59
CA VAL A 68 -11.50 -9.45 -8.40
C VAL A 68 -10.24 -9.94 -7.71
N ASN A 69 -9.32 -10.47 -8.52
CA ASN A 69 -7.93 -10.66 -8.16
C ASN A 69 -7.08 -9.76 -9.05
N TRP A 70 -6.48 -8.73 -8.44
CA TRP A 70 -5.58 -7.83 -9.12
C TRP A 70 -4.21 -8.48 -9.33
N THR A 71 -3.56 -8.20 -10.45
CA THR A 71 -2.29 -8.82 -10.80
C THR A 71 -1.12 -7.90 -10.48
N ASN A 72 -0.08 -8.45 -9.83
CA ASN A 72 1.16 -7.74 -9.51
C ASN A 72 0.92 -6.51 -8.62
N GLU A 73 0.13 -6.70 -7.55
CA GLU A 73 -0.10 -5.65 -6.55
C GLU A 73 1.19 -5.33 -5.82
N GLU A 74 1.92 -6.34 -5.37
CA GLU A 74 3.14 -6.21 -4.58
C GLU A 74 4.33 -5.61 -5.36
N GLY A 75 4.30 -5.68 -6.69
CA GLY A 75 5.39 -5.18 -7.53
C GLY A 75 6.74 -5.86 -7.34
N THR A 76 6.78 -6.94 -6.56
CA THR A 76 8.01 -7.64 -6.16
C THR A 76 8.86 -8.10 -7.33
N ARG A 77 8.22 -8.67 -8.34
CA ARG A 77 8.91 -9.13 -9.54
C ARG A 77 8.99 -8.03 -10.59
N PHE A 78 7.92 -7.26 -10.76
CA PHE A 78 7.79 -6.19 -11.76
C PHE A 78 7.35 -4.90 -11.11
N ALA A 79 8.30 -4.07 -10.69
CA ALA A 79 7.98 -2.77 -10.12
C ALA A 79 7.33 -1.82 -11.15
N PRO A 80 6.43 -0.94 -10.71
CA PRO A 80 6.06 -0.67 -9.33
C PRO A 80 4.97 -1.60 -8.80
N ALA A 81 4.67 -1.48 -7.50
CA ALA A 81 3.49 -2.07 -6.88
C ALA A 81 2.19 -1.52 -7.50
N MET A 82 1.08 -2.26 -7.30
CA MET A 82 -0.27 -1.93 -7.81
C MET A 82 -0.27 -1.70 -9.33
N LEU A 83 0.54 -2.48 -10.08
CA LEU A 83 0.78 -2.24 -11.51
C LEU A 83 -0.49 -2.40 -12.34
N ALA A 84 -1.19 -3.53 -12.19
CA ALA A 84 -2.33 -3.85 -13.06
C ALA A 84 -3.59 -3.04 -12.69
N SER A 85 -3.84 -2.78 -11.41
CA SER A 85 -4.92 -1.87 -11.00
C SER A 85 -4.63 -0.43 -11.40
N GLY A 86 -3.36 0.01 -11.41
CA GLY A 86 -2.95 1.31 -11.90
C GLY A 86 -3.22 1.49 -13.40
N VAL A 87 -2.99 0.44 -14.20
CA VAL A 87 -3.37 0.44 -15.63
C VAL A 87 -4.89 0.42 -15.78
N PHE A 88 -5.60 -0.41 -15.00
CA PHE A 88 -7.06 -0.48 -15.01
C PHE A 88 -7.69 0.89 -14.71
N ALA A 89 -7.17 1.63 -13.77
CA ALA A 89 -7.62 2.96 -13.40
C ALA A 89 -7.13 4.07 -14.37
N GLY A 90 -6.39 3.74 -15.41
CA GLY A 90 -5.86 4.70 -16.38
C GLY A 90 -4.77 5.62 -15.84
N VAL A 91 -4.15 5.26 -14.72
CA VAL A 91 -3.04 6.00 -14.10
C VAL A 91 -1.71 5.64 -14.73
N LEU A 92 -1.55 4.37 -15.09
CA LEU A 92 -0.36 3.84 -15.74
C LEU A 92 -0.67 3.45 -17.18
N ASP A 93 0.29 3.67 -18.07
CA ASP A 93 0.18 3.24 -19.46
C ASP A 93 0.40 1.72 -19.60
N GLN A 94 -0.46 1.04 -20.36
CA GLN A 94 -0.42 -0.40 -20.52
C GLN A 94 0.86 -0.90 -21.21
N ASN A 95 1.33 -0.16 -22.23
CA ASN A 95 2.54 -0.59 -22.95
C ASN A 95 3.77 -0.40 -22.08
N TRP A 96 3.83 0.72 -21.37
CA TRP A 96 4.86 0.94 -20.37
C TRP A 96 4.85 -0.16 -19.29
N ALA A 97 3.68 -0.57 -18.80
CA ALA A 97 3.57 -1.65 -17.82
C ALA A 97 4.08 -2.99 -18.38
N TYR A 98 3.76 -3.32 -19.62
CA TYR A 98 4.28 -4.52 -20.26
C TYR A 98 5.80 -4.57 -20.38
N GLU A 99 6.46 -3.43 -20.49
CA GLU A 99 7.91 -3.29 -20.58
C GLU A 99 8.63 -3.36 -19.22
N ARG A 100 7.91 -3.46 -18.10
CA ARG A 100 8.55 -3.63 -16.78
C ARG A 100 9.31 -4.93 -16.73
N THR A 101 10.57 -4.87 -16.30
CA THR A 101 11.48 -6.01 -16.32
C THR A 101 11.77 -6.52 -14.91
N ASP A 102 11.90 -7.82 -14.80
CA ASP A 102 12.44 -8.45 -13.60
C ASP A 102 14.00 -8.41 -13.58
N ALA A 103 14.60 -8.86 -12.47
CA ALA A 103 16.05 -8.92 -12.31
C ALA A 103 16.78 -9.82 -13.34
N LYS A 104 16.03 -10.64 -14.08
CA LYS A 104 16.56 -11.53 -15.14
C LYS A 104 16.31 -10.96 -16.54
N GLY A 105 15.76 -9.75 -16.65
CA GLY A 105 15.46 -9.08 -17.92
C GLY A 105 14.21 -9.60 -18.63
N LYS A 106 13.33 -10.37 -17.97
CA LYS A 106 12.04 -10.78 -18.51
C LYS A 106 11.04 -9.67 -18.33
N THR A 107 10.20 -9.41 -19.34
CA THR A 107 9.18 -8.38 -19.25
C THR A 107 7.87 -8.93 -18.66
N PHE A 108 7.10 -8.07 -18.00
CA PHE A 108 5.77 -8.39 -17.48
C PHE A 108 4.84 -8.93 -18.60
N GLY A 109 4.82 -8.26 -19.74
CA GLY A 109 3.98 -8.67 -20.88
C GLY A 109 4.33 -10.05 -21.44
N GLU A 110 5.65 -10.36 -21.59
CA GLU A 110 6.11 -11.68 -22.02
C GLU A 110 5.71 -12.78 -21.04
N GLU A 111 5.84 -12.52 -19.73
CA GLU A 111 5.50 -13.49 -18.70
C GLU A 111 3.99 -13.73 -18.60
N LEU A 112 3.14 -12.71 -18.75
CA LEU A 112 1.69 -12.90 -18.84
C LEU A 112 1.30 -13.83 -19.98
N VAL A 113 1.90 -13.64 -21.16
CA VAL A 113 1.67 -14.53 -22.33
C VAL A 113 2.19 -15.95 -22.04
N ARG A 114 3.40 -16.06 -21.49
CA ARG A 114 4.04 -17.35 -21.18
C ARG A 114 3.22 -18.21 -20.23
N ILE A 115 2.62 -17.60 -19.21
CA ILE A 115 1.80 -18.34 -18.23
C ILE A 115 0.33 -18.49 -18.66
N GLY A 116 -0.06 -17.92 -19.80
CA GLY A 116 -1.42 -18.02 -20.34
C GLY A 116 -2.45 -17.15 -19.63
N TRP A 117 -2.04 -16.10 -18.92
CA TRP A 117 -2.93 -15.21 -18.19
C TRP A 117 -3.11 -13.81 -18.79
N LYS A 118 -2.57 -13.55 -19.97
CA LYS A 118 -2.97 -12.38 -20.74
C LYS A 118 -4.36 -12.64 -21.34
N GLY A 119 -5.37 -12.00 -20.75
CA GLY A 119 -6.75 -12.17 -21.21
C GLY A 119 -7.07 -11.35 -22.47
N ASP A 120 -8.33 -11.50 -22.92
CA ASP A 120 -8.84 -10.85 -24.13
C ASP A 120 -9.65 -9.57 -23.83
N GLU A 121 -10.07 -9.35 -22.58
CA GLU A 121 -10.84 -8.18 -22.22
C GLU A 121 -9.92 -6.95 -22.16
N PRO A 122 -10.27 -5.81 -22.81
CA PRO A 122 -9.48 -4.61 -22.68
C PRO A 122 -9.44 -4.16 -21.22
N VAL A 123 -8.25 -3.90 -20.67
CA VAL A 123 -8.10 -3.38 -19.31
C VAL A 123 -8.85 -2.06 -19.15
N GLY A 124 -9.53 -1.86 -18.00
CA GLY A 124 -10.33 -0.66 -17.73
C GLY A 124 -11.68 -0.60 -18.46
N SER A 125 -12.06 -1.63 -19.24
CA SER A 125 -13.34 -1.65 -19.95
C SER A 125 -14.54 -1.97 -19.05
N ARG A 126 -14.31 -2.59 -17.90
CA ARG A 126 -15.36 -2.97 -16.96
C ARG A 126 -15.81 -1.79 -16.14
N LYS A 127 -17.13 -1.65 -15.99
CA LYS A 127 -17.72 -0.66 -15.09
C LYS A 127 -17.74 -1.18 -13.67
N ILE A 128 -17.64 -0.27 -12.71
CA ILE A 128 -17.68 -0.53 -11.27
C ILE A 128 -18.68 0.44 -10.63
N HIS A 129 -19.68 -0.08 -9.91
CA HIS A 129 -20.59 0.74 -9.11
C HIS A 129 -19.91 1.18 -7.80
N ALA A 130 -19.31 0.23 -7.11
CA ALA A 130 -18.51 0.43 -5.91
C ALA A 130 -17.52 -0.74 -5.74
N MET A 131 -16.43 -0.53 -5.00
CA MET A 131 -15.48 -1.59 -4.64
C MET A 131 -15.18 -1.58 -3.15
N PHE A 132 -15.09 -2.78 -2.57
CA PHE A 132 -14.69 -3.02 -1.19
C PHE A 132 -13.50 -3.98 -1.16
N GLU A 133 -12.43 -3.58 -0.50
CA GLU A 133 -11.25 -4.43 -0.29
C GLU A 133 -11.13 -4.82 1.19
N LEU A 134 -11.21 -6.12 1.49
CA LEU A 134 -10.88 -6.66 2.80
C LEU A 134 -9.38 -6.94 2.86
N HIS A 135 -8.73 -6.47 3.91
CA HIS A 135 -7.29 -6.66 4.09
C HIS A 135 -6.92 -6.84 5.57
N ILE A 136 -5.76 -7.41 5.84
CA ILE A 136 -5.14 -7.33 7.16
C ILE A 136 -4.59 -5.91 7.38
N GLU A 137 -4.50 -5.46 8.65
CA GLU A 137 -4.00 -4.12 8.97
C GLU A 137 -2.55 -3.88 8.52
N GLN A 138 -1.73 -4.91 8.53
CA GLN A 138 -0.28 -4.83 8.34
C GLN A 138 0.40 -3.89 9.36
N GLY A 139 -0.23 -3.76 10.51
CA GLY A 139 0.18 -2.88 11.60
C GLY A 139 -0.42 -3.33 12.94
N PRO A 140 0.05 -2.78 14.06
CA PRO A 140 -0.29 -3.29 15.40
C PRO A 140 -1.46 -2.57 16.08
N ILE A 141 -2.11 -1.59 15.44
CA ILE A 141 -3.03 -0.67 16.13
C ILE A 141 -4.33 -1.38 16.54
N LEU A 142 -4.95 -2.14 15.63
CA LEU A 142 -6.22 -2.80 15.90
C LEU A 142 -6.06 -3.85 17.00
N GLU A 143 -5.00 -4.66 16.94
CA GLU A 143 -4.70 -5.63 17.99
C GLU A 143 -4.43 -4.96 19.33
N ALA A 144 -3.56 -3.94 19.37
CA ALA A 144 -3.21 -3.22 20.59
C ALA A 144 -4.42 -2.52 21.22
N GLU A 145 -5.39 -2.06 20.44
CA GLU A 145 -6.60 -1.41 20.91
C GLU A 145 -7.78 -2.39 21.08
N HIS A 146 -7.58 -3.68 20.88
CA HIS A 146 -8.63 -4.73 20.95
C HIS A 146 -9.83 -4.39 20.06
N LYS A 147 -9.58 -4.02 18.81
CA LYS A 147 -10.59 -3.74 17.81
C LYS A 147 -10.66 -4.89 16.80
N ASP A 148 -11.87 -5.30 16.47
CA ASP A 148 -12.12 -6.35 15.49
C ASP A 148 -11.99 -5.81 14.05
N ILE A 149 -12.38 -4.53 13.85
CA ILE A 149 -12.50 -3.92 12.51
C ILE A 149 -11.85 -2.54 12.47
N GLY A 150 -11.05 -2.33 11.43
CA GLY A 150 -10.60 -1.02 10.98
C GLY A 150 -11.46 -0.51 9.82
N VAL A 151 -12.17 0.58 10.02
CA VAL A 151 -12.88 1.29 8.95
C VAL A 151 -11.89 2.24 8.29
N VAL A 152 -11.39 1.88 7.11
CA VAL A 152 -10.32 2.63 6.46
C VAL A 152 -10.88 3.88 5.79
N THR A 153 -10.45 5.04 6.23
CA THR A 153 -10.91 6.33 5.72
C THR A 153 -9.96 6.94 4.68
N HIS A 154 -8.68 6.64 4.80
CA HIS A 154 -7.62 7.18 3.95
C HIS A 154 -6.51 6.15 3.70
N GLY A 155 -5.83 6.26 2.56
CA GLY A 155 -4.50 5.72 2.31
C GLY A 155 -3.45 6.82 2.47
N GLN A 156 -2.32 6.50 3.11
CA GLN A 156 -1.22 7.46 3.21
C GLN A 156 -0.61 7.74 1.84
N GLY A 157 -0.28 9.01 1.60
CA GLY A 157 0.68 9.37 0.58
C GLY A 157 2.10 9.25 1.10
N LEU A 158 3.07 9.26 0.21
CA LEU A 158 4.48 9.17 0.54
C LEU A 158 5.36 10.10 -0.29
N TRP A 159 6.47 10.51 0.31
CA TRP A 159 7.67 11.00 -0.36
C TRP A 159 8.85 10.09 -0.02
N TRP A 160 9.45 9.50 -1.03
CA TRP A 160 10.74 8.84 -0.93
C TRP A 160 11.84 9.75 -1.46
N LEU A 161 12.82 10.03 -0.61
CA LEU A 161 13.99 10.82 -0.99
C LEU A 161 15.23 9.93 -0.90
N GLN A 162 16.14 10.07 -1.87
CA GLN A 162 17.50 9.56 -1.79
C GLN A 162 18.42 10.72 -1.43
N VAL A 163 19.23 10.53 -0.42
CA VAL A 163 20.16 11.56 0.08
C VAL A 163 21.58 11.04 -0.01
N THR A 164 22.43 11.81 -0.69
CA THR A 164 23.87 11.54 -0.80
C THR A 164 24.65 12.58 -0.01
N LEU A 165 25.40 12.13 1.00
CA LEU A 165 26.33 12.94 1.76
C LEU A 165 27.74 12.71 1.23
N THR A 166 28.47 13.80 0.94
CA THR A 166 29.85 13.77 0.51
C THR A 166 30.75 14.40 1.57
N GLY A 167 31.53 13.57 2.25
CA GLY A 167 32.53 13.97 3.22
C GLY A 167 33.95 13.91 2.65
N LYS A 168 34.92 13.61 3.51
CA LYS A 168 36.29 13.34 3.12
C LYS A 168 36.83 12.14 3.88
N GLU A 169 37.25 11.12 3.14
CA GLU A 169 37.95 9.98 3.74
C GLU A 169 39.16 10.46 4.54
N ALA A 170 39.25 10.00 5.76
CA ALA A 170 40.37 10.35 6.65
C ALA A 170 40.54 9.31 7.73
N HIS A 171 41.77 9.16 8.21
CA HIS A 171 42.07 8.25 9.29
C HIS A 171 41.43 8.71 10.60
N THR A 172 40.63 7.85 11.24
CA THR A 172 39.87 8.21 12.45
C THR A 172 40.76 8.53 13.67
N GLY A 173 41.92 7.99 13.76
CA GLY A 173 42.84 8.22 14.87
C GLY A 173 43.78 9.42 14.69
N SER A 174 44.26 9.67 13.47
CA SER A 174 45.29 10.70 13.22
C SER A 174 44.73 12.04 12.72
N THR A 175 43.47 12.08 12.23
CA THR A 175 42.90 13.31 11.74
C THR A 175 42.26 14.13 12.89
N PRO A 176 42.74 15.34 13.20
CA PRO A 176 42.17 16.15 14.27
C PRO A 176 40.70 16.48 14.03
N MET A 177 39.88 16.52 15.10
CA MET A 177 38.43 16.71 15.03
C MET A 177 38.02 17.92 14.18
N ARG A 178 38.70 19.06 14.35
CA ARG A 178 38.40 20.32 13.64
C ARG A 178 38.68 20.30 12.12
N MET A 179 39.38 19.28 11.65
CA MET A 179 39.76 19.13 10.23
C MET A 179 38.91 18.11 9.49
N ARG A 180 37.97 17.47 10.18
CA ARG A 180 37.15 16.39 9.63
C ARG A 180 35.98 16.95 8.81
N LYS A 181 35.77 16.39 7.63
CA LYS A 181 34.51 16.49 6.87
C LYS A 181 33.79 15.15 7.03
N ASN A 182 33.03 15.04 8.13
CA ASN A 182 32.53 13.76 8.61
C ASN A 182 31.07 13.49 8.14
N ALA A 183 30.92 12.72 7.09
CA ALA A 183 29.60 12.33 6.58
C ALA A 183 28.80 11.50 7.60
N SER A 184 29.45 10.69 8.45
CA SER A 184 28.74 9.91 9.49
C SER A 184 28.09 10.80 10.54
N LEU A 185 28.71 11.95 10.91
CA LEU A 185 28.08 12.89 11.81
C LEU A 185 26.90 13.60 11.15
N GLY A 186 27.00 13.88 9.84
CA GLY A 186 25.90 14.38 9.02
C GLY A 186 24.72 13.42 9.01
N LEU A 187 24.96 12.15 8.72
CA LEU A 187 23.91 11.12 8.79
C LEU A 187 23.22 11.10 10.15
N GLY A 188 23.95 11.05 11.26
CA GLY A 188 23.36 11.00 12.60
C GLY A 188 22.43 12.20 12.89
N LYS A 189 22.83 13.41 12.50
CA LYS A 189 21.97 14.60 12.63
C LYS A 189 20.75 14.56 11.71
N LEU A 190 20.88 14.03 10.50
CA LEU A 190 19.75 13.93 9.56
C LEU A 190 18.77 12.84 9.95
N LEU A 191 19.21 11.72 10.53
CA LEU A 191 18.31 10.71 11.13
C LEU A 191 17.48 11.33 12.24
N GLN A 192 18.08 12.15 13.09
CA GLN A 192 17.36 12.87 14.15
C GLN A 192 16.36 13.87 13.54
N LEU A 193 16.74 14.63 12.51
CA LEU A 193 15.86 15.56 11.81
C LEU A 193 14.63 14.84 11.22
N VAL A 194 14.81 13.69 10.56
CA VAL A 194 13.69 12.88 10.03
C VAL A 194 12.72 12.51 11.15
N ASN A 195 13.23 12.02 12.28
CA ASN A 195 12.40 11.68 13.43
C ASN A 195 11.67 12.92 14.01
N GLU A 196 12.35 14.05 14.18
CA GLU A 196 11.75 15.30 14.67
C GLU A 196 10.64 15.82 13.75
N ILE A 197 10.83 15.72 12.43
CA ILE A 197 9.81 16.09 11.46
C ILE A 197 8.57 15.20 11.63
N ALA A 198 8.72 13.88 11.68
CA ALA A 198 7.61 12.96 11.83
C ALA A 198 6.88 13.16 13.16
N MET A 199 7.62 13.28 14.26
CA MET A 199 7.05 13.49 15.61
C MET A 199 6.27 14.79 15.73
N ALA A 200 6.60 15.82 14.97
CA ALA A 200 5.87 17.09 14.94
C ALA A 200 4.46 16.98 14.32
N HIS A 201 4.15 15.89 13.63
CA HIS A 201 2.89 15.65 12.92
C HIS A 201 2.15 14.39 13.40
N GLN A 202 2.45 13.93 14.63
CA GLN A 202 1.72 12.81 15.24
C GLN A 202 0.24 13.19 15.51
N PRO A 203 -0.70 12.21 15.51
CA PRO A 203 -0.48 10.77 15.28
C PRO A 203 -0.48 10.35 13.80
N ASP A 204 -0.79 11.25 12.87
CA ASP A 204 -1.21 10.90 11.52
C ASP A 204 -0.06 10.78 10.51
N ALA A 205 1.15 11.22 10.89
CA ALA A 205 2.31 11.14 10.00
C ALA A 205 3.42 10.26 10.57
N VAL A 206 4.14 9.59 9.69
CA VAL A 206 5.31 8.79 10.03
C VAL A 206 6.50 9.15 9.15
N GLY A 207 7.70 8.84 9.61
CA GLY A 207 8.92 9.05 8.84
C GLY A 207 10.05 8.17 9.34
N GLY A 208 10.86 7.70 8.41
CA GLY A 208 11.96 6.81 8.73
C GLY A 208 13.04 6.76 7.67
N VAL A 209 14.10 6.02 7.97
CA VAL A 209 15.23 5.74 7.08
C VAL A 209 15.41 4.22 7.04
N GLY A 210 15.17 3.62 5.89
CA GLY A 210 15.22 2.16 5.72
C GLY A 210 16.49 1.63 5.07
N HIS A 211 17.22 2.46 4.29
CA HIS A 211 18.44 2.05 3.60
C HIS A 211 19.58 3.02 3.91
N ILE A 212 20.77 2.48 4.19
CA ILE A 212 22.00 3.25 4.42
C ILE A 212 23.17 2.51 3.79
N ASP A 213 23.84 3.18 2.87
CA ASP A 213 25.05 2.69 2.21
C ASP A 213 26.24 3.56 2.58
N VAL A 214 27.35 2.97 3.03
CA VAL A 214 28.52 3.68 3.56
C VAL A 214 29.76 3.29 2.79
N SER A 215 30.49 4.26 2.25
CA SER A 215 31.76 4.03 1.53
C SER A 215 32.91 4.82 2.17
N PRO A 216 34.05 4.16 2.45
CA PRO A 216 34.43 2.77 2.20
C PRO A 216 34.01 1.78 3.29
N ASN A 217 33.25 2.15 4.29
CA ASN A 217 32.75 1.30 5.38
C ASN A 217 33.86 0.53 6.11
N SER A 218 34.87 1.25 6.55
CA SER A 218 36.04 0.71 7.26
C SER A 218 36.15 1.26 8.68
N ARG A 219 36.56 0.41 9.64
CA ARG A 219 36.56 0.73 11.09
C ARG A 219 37.36 1.97 11.45
N ASN A 220 38.43 2.26 10.72
CA ASN A 220 39.36 3.35 11.02
C ASN A 220 39.43 4.43 9.94
N VAL A 221 38.43 4.50 9.07
CA VAL A 221 38.30 5.50 8.01
C VAL A 221 36.98 6.26 8.17
N LEU A 222 37.03 7.59 8.19
CA LEU A 222 35.84 8.41 8.06
C LEU A 222 35.26 8.22 6.65
N PRO A 223 33.94 7.99 6.51
CA PRO A 223 33.34 7.80 5.18
C PRO A 223 33.51 9.01 4.26
N GLY A 224 33.87 8.73 3.02
CA GLY A 224 33.87 9.71 1.94
C GLY A 224 32.50 9.97 1.37
N GLN A 225 31.66 8.94 1.37
CA GLN A 225 30.27 9.05 0.89
C GLN A 225 29.31 8.20 1.75
N ILE A 226 28.11 8.71 1.94
CA ILE A 226 26.98 7.96 2.52
C ILE A 226 25.76 8.24 1.66
N VAL A 227 25.08 7.18 1.24
CA VAL A 227 23.77 7.25 0.56
C VAL A 227 22.72 6.66 1.49
N PHE A 228 21.60 7.35 1.68
CA PHE A 228 20.50 6.82 2.47
C PHE A 228 19.16 7.29 1.91
N THR A 229 18.08 6.57 2.28
CA THR A 229 16.71 6.92 1.87
C THR A 229 15.94 7.54 3.03
N VAL A 230 15.06 8.48 2.72
CA VAL A 230 14.07 9.03 3.65
C VAL A 230 12.69 8.67 3.14
N ASP A 231 11.83 8.12 4.00
CA ASP A 231 10.42 7.81 3.74
C ASP A 231 9.57 8.69 4.67
N PHE A 232 8.80 9.61 4.10
CA PHE A 232 7.76 10.36 4.81
C PHE A 232 6.39 9.94 4.32
N ARG A 233 5.46 9.71 5.26
CA ARG A 233 4.08 9.35 4.93
C ARG A 233 3.09 10.16 5.75
N SER A 234 1.95 10.51 5.12
CA SER A 234 0.83 11.17 5.78
C SER A 234 -0.46 10.96 4.98
N PRO A 235 -1.64 10.88 5.63
CA PRO A 235 -2.94 10.90 4.96
C PRO A 235 -3.33 12.31 4.46
N ASN A 236 -2.58 13.34 4.83
CA ASN A 236 -2.84 14.73 4.45
C ASN A 236 -1.73 15.26 3.54
N GLN A 237 -2.10 15.69 2.32
CA GLN A 237 -1.15 16.18 1.32
C GLN A 237 -0.34 17.40 1.81
N ALA A 238 -0.99 18.37 2.45
CA ALA A 238 -0.30 19.58 2.91
C ALA A 238 0.74 19.25 4.02
N THR A 239 0.41 18.31 4.91
CA THR A 239 1.34 17.80 5.92
C THR A 239 2.51 17.08 5.26
N LEU A 240 2.22 16.20 4.32
CA LEU A 240 3.23 15.42 3.60
C LEU A 240 4.22 16.32 2.86
N ASP A 241 3.72 17.32 2.13
CA ASP A 241 4.55 18.29 1.42
C ASP A 241 5.34 19.19 2.40
N GLY A 242 4.73 19.54 3.51
CA GLY A 242 5.37 20.30 4.58
C GLY A 242 6.54 19.54 5.23
N MET A 243 6.42 18.24 5.44
CA MET A 243 7.49 17.38 5.96
C MET A 243 8.69 17.35 5.01
N LYS A 244 8.42 17.11 3.72
CA LYS A 244 9.45 17.15 2.66
C LYS A 244 10.13 18.52 2.60
N ALA A 245 9.36 19.59 2.51
CA ALA A 245 9.87 20.94 2.40
C ALA A 245 10.74 21.34 3.61
N ARG A 246 10.34 20.92 4.82
CA ARG A 246 11.14 21.15 6.03
C ARG A 246 12.48 20.41 5.96
N PHE A 247 12.48 19.15 5.53
CA PHE A 247 13.72 18.38 5.38
C PHE A 247 14.64 19.01 4.34
N GLU A 248 14.13 19.35 3.15
CA GLU A 248 14.90 20.01 2.07
C GLU A 248 15.47 21.38 2.47
N LYS A 249 14.81 22.06 3.40
CA LYS A 249 15.26 23.36 3.93
C LYS A 249 16.32 23.24 5.03
N GLU A 250 16.18 22.25 5.93
CA GLU A 250 17.02 22.13 7.13
C GLU A 250 18.25 21.24 6.88
N ALA A 251 18.14 20.19 6.07
CA ALA A 251 19.23 19.27 5.80
C ALA A 251 20.47 19.92 5.16
N PRO A 252 20.35 20.81 4.17
CA PRO A 252 21.53 21.51 3.63
C PRO A 252 22.27 22.38 4.65
N LYS A 253 21.58 22.96 5.62
CA LYS A 253 22.22 23.77 6.67
C LYS A 253 23.08 22.90 7.58
N ILE A 254 22.59 21.70 7.92
CA ILE A 254 23.35 20.73 8.71
C ILE A 254 24.62 20.31 7.95
N ALA A 255 24.52 20.09 6.66
CA ALA A 255 25.67 19.74 5.82
C ALA A 255 26.68 20.89 5.74
N GLU A 256 26.21 22.12 5.57
CA GLU A 256 27.05 23.36 5.55
C GLU A 256 27.83 23.54 6.87
N GLU A 257 27.15 23.42 8.03
CA GLU A 257 27.77 23.49 9.35
C GLU A 257 28.91 22.49 9.54
N LEU A 258 28.79 21.31 8.93
CA LEU A 258 29.77 20.24 9.00
C LEU A 258 30.82 20.31 7.88
N GLY A 259 30.68 21.22 6.94
CA GLY A 259 31.56 21.38 5.77
C GLY A 259 31.54 20.17 4.84
N ILE A 260 30.39 19.46 4.73
CA ILE A 260 30.16 18.31 3.86
C ILE A 260 29.20 18.68 2.72
N GLY A 261 29.24 17.90 1.64
CA GLY A 261 28.28 18.00 0.54
C GLY A 261 27.00 17.26 0.86
N ILE A 262 25.87 17.71 0.31
CA ILE A 262 24.59 17.02 0.33
C ILE A 262 23.88 17.18 -1.02
N GLU A 263 23.31 16.08 -1.49
CA GLU A 263 22.41 16.03 -2.65
C GLU A 263 21.13 15.30 -2.22
N ILE A 264 19.97 15.82 -2.63
CA ILE A 264 18.66 15.26 -2.28
C ILE A 264 17.89 15.09 -3.58
N GLU A 265 17.51 13.85 -3.88
CA GLU A 265 16.75 13.48 -5.06
C GLU A 265 15.41 12.87 -4.66
N VAL A 266 14.36 13.13 -5.42
CA VAL A 266 13.07 12.45 -5.25
C VAL A 266 13.16 11.08 -5.91
N ALA A 267 13.04 10.03 -5.10
CA ALA A 267 13.05 8.63 -5.56
C ALA A 267 11.64 8.11 -5.84
N GLY A 268 10.60 8.66 -5.19
CA GLY A 268 9.22 8.27 -5.42
C GLY A 268 8.23 9.22 -4.74
N HIS A 269 7.01 9.25 -5.28
CA HIS A 269 5.91 10.02 -4.72
C HIS A 269 4.58 9.33 -5.01
N PHE A 270 3.68 9.39 -4.04
CA PHE A 270 2.32 8.93 -4.14
C PHE A 270 1.43 9.88 -3.33
N ASP A 271 0.35 10.39 -3.95
CA ASP A 271 -0.60 11.26 -3.27
C ASP A 271 -1.43 10.49 -2.24
N PRO A 272 -1.80 11.10 -1.10
CA PRO A 272 -2.76 10.49 -0.19
C PRO A 272 -4.10 10.25 -0.87
N VAL A 273 -4.77 9.18 -0.45
CA VAL A 273 -6.10 8.82 -0.97
C VAL A 273 -7.14 9.03 0.12
N THR A 274 -8.23 9.73 -0.19
CA THR A 274 -9.44 9.77 0.63
C THR A 274 -10.45 8.82 0.01
N PHE A 275 -10.89 7.82 0.75
CA PHE A 275 -11.88 6.86 0.28
C PHE A 275 -13.29 7.46 0.24
N ASP A 276 -14.15 6.87 -0.60
CA ASP A 276 -15.52 7.33 -0.77
C ASP A 276 -16.32 7.24 0.53
N THR A 277 -16.96 8.35 0.91
CA THR A 277 -17.69 8.45 2.18
C THR A 277 -18.85 7.45 2.26
N GLY A 278 -19.57 7.22 1.16
CA GLY A 278 -20.68 6.27 1.12
C GLY A 278 -20.22 4.83 1.35
N CYS A 279 -19.10 4.43 0.72
CA CYS A 279 -18.51 3.11 0.92
C CYS A 279 -17.93 2.95 2.34
N VAL A 280 -17.28 3.99 2.87
CA VAL A 280 -16.77 4.00 4.27
C VAL A 280 -17.92 3.84 5.28
N GLU A 281 -19.04 4.54 5.08
CA GLU A 281 -20.22 4.41 5.95
C GLU A 281 -20.89 3.03 5.82
N ALA A 282 -20.93 2.43 4.63
CA ALA A 282 -21.45 1.08 4.45
C ALA A 282 -20.66 0.06 5.31
N ILE A 283 -19.32 0.18 5.35
CA ILE A 283 -18.46 -0.65 6.21
C ILE A 283 -18.74 -0.38 7.69
N ARG A 284 -18.83 0.89 8.09
CA ARG A 284 -19.11 1.30 9.47
C ARG A 284 -20.45 0.76 9.95
N ASN A 285 -21.50 0.99 9.17
CA ASN A 285 -22.85 0.50 9.45
C ASN A 285 -22.90 -1.03 9.58
N ALA A 286 -22.14 -1.74 8.74
CA ALA A 286 -22.03 -3.18 8.83
C ALA A 286 -21.37 -3.63 10.14
N ALA A 287 -20.25 -3.02 10.54
CA ALA A 287 -19.57 -3.33 11.80
C ALA A 287 -20.49 -3.06 13.02
N GLU A 288 -21.18 -1.90 13.03
CA GLU A 288 -22.12 -1.54 14.09
C GLU A 288 -23.29 -2.50 14.18
N ARG A 289 -23.91 -2.84 13.05
CA ARG A 289 -25.06 -3.79 12.97
C ARG A 289 -24.71 -5.18 13.50
N LEU A 290 -23.49 -5.63 13.23
CA LEU A 290 -22.97 -6.91 13.67
C LEU A 290 -22.43 -6.89 15.11
N GLY A 291 -22.28 -5.70 15.71
CA GLY A 291 -21.78 -5.55 17.08
C GLY A 291 -20.26 -5.71 17.20
N TYR A 292 -19.52 -5.63 16.09
CA TYR A 292 -18.05 -5.67 16.12
C TYR A 292 -17.45 -4.36 16.65
N SER A 293 -16.45 -4.49 17.50
CA SER A 293 -15.67 -3.35 17.94
C SER A 293 -14.87 -2.79 16.76
N HIS A 294 -14.96 -1.46 16.54
CA HIS A 294 -14.30 -0.86 15.38
C HIS A 294 -13.73 0.51 15.68
N ARG A 295 -12.88 1.00 14.78
CA ARG A 295 -12.38 2.37 14.75
C ARG A 295 -12.10 2.82 13.32
N ASN A 296 -12.02 4.14 13.11
CA ASN A 296 -11.42 4.67 11.89
C ASN A 296 -9.92 4.41 11.90
N ILE A 297 -9.38 4.04 10.73
CA ILE A 297 -7.95 3.83 10.56
C ILE A 297 -7.50 4.39 9.21
N VAL A 298 -6.22 4.70 9.13
CA VAL A 298 -5.54 5.09 7.89
C VAL A 298 -4.66 3.94 7.45
N SER A 299 -4.76 3.52 6.18
CA SER A 299 -3.82 2.52 5.66
C SER A 299 -2.41 3.11 5.56
N GLY A 300 -1.45 2.44 6.17
CA GLY A 300 -0.02 2.74 6.04
C GLY A 300 0.61 2.20 4.76
N ALA A 301 -0.06 1.28 4.07
CA ALA A 301 0.39 0.65 2.84
C ALA A 301 -0.42 1.14 1.62
N GLY A 302 0.15 0.96 0.43
CA GLY A 302 -0.60 1.09 -0.83
C GLY A 302 -1.44 -0.16 -1.07
N HIS A 303 -2.58 -0.01 -1.72
CA HIS A 303 -3.49 -1.11 -2.08
C HIS A 303 -4.13 -0.82 -3.43
N ASP A 304 -4.61 -1.84 -4.12
CA ASP A 304 -5.32 -1.69 -5.39
C ASP A 304 -6.54 -0.75 -5.25
N ALA A 305 -7.21 -0.77 -4.11
CA ALA A 305 -8.28 0.16 -3.75
C ALA A 305 -7.88 1.63 -3.93
N CYS A 306 -6.62 1.99 -3.71
CA CYS A 306 -6.13 3.36 -3.89
C CYS A 306 -6.22 3.83 -5.35
N TRP A 307 -5.94 2.95 -6.31
CA TRP A 307 -6.09 3.28 -7.73
C TRP A 307 -7.53 3.19 -8.20
N VAL A 308 -8.27 2.15 -7.77
CA VAL A 308 -9.67 1.97 -8.15
C VAL A 308 -10.54 3.12 -7.66
N ASN A 309 -10.24 3.72 -6.50
CA ASN A 309 -10.94 4.90 -5.98
C ASN A 309 -10.87 6.13 -6.91
N ARG A 310 -9.99 6.13 -7.91
CA ARG A 310 -9.94 7.20 -8.92
C ARG A 310 -11.01 7.05 -10.01
N VAL A 311 -11.56 5.87 -10.17
CA VAL A 311 -12.54 5.55 -11.25
C VAL A 311 -13.88 5.05 -10.72
N ALA A 312 -13.98 4.67 -9.45
CA ALA A 312 -15.21 4.21 -8.82
C ALA A 312 -15.19 4.49 -7.31
N PRO A 313 -16.36 4.71 -6.66
CA PRO A 313 -16.46 4.76 -5.21
C PRO A 313 -15.83 3.52 -4.58
N THR A 314 -14.89 3.70 -3.66
CA THR A 314 -14.12 2.59 -3.08
C THR A 314 -13.88 2.81 -1.59
N ALA A 315 -13.85 1.74 -0.80
CA ALA A 315 -13.36 1.74 0.57
C ALA A 315 -12.73 0.40 0.94
N MET A 316 -12.06 0.37 2.08
CA MET A 316 -11.40 -0.83 2.61
C MET A 316 -11.89 -1.12 4.02
N VAL A 317 -11.96 -2.40 4.35
CA VAL A 317 -12.14 -2.91 5.70
C VAL A 317 -10.87 -3.67 6.11
N MET A 318 -10.32 -3.32 7.27
CA MET A 318 -9.16 -4.01 7.83
C MET A 318 -9.55 -4.84 9.05
N CYS A 319 -8.85 -5.96 9.22
CA CYS A 319 -8.87 -6.73 10.45
C CYS A 319 -7.46 -6.85 11.03
N PRO A 320 -7.32 -7.10 12.35
CA PRO A 320 -6.02 -7.22 12.98
C PRO A 320 -5.20 -8.36 12.39
N CYS A 321 -3.88 -8.25 12.48
CA CYS A 321 -2.93 -9.35 12.30
C CYS A 321 -2.06 -9.47 13.55
N VAL A 322 -1.57 -10.68 13.80
CA VAL A 322 -0.81 -10.99 15.03
C VAL A 322 0.49 -10.19 15.05
N ASP A 323 0.74 -9.48 16.16
CA ASP A 323 1.89 -8.60 16.37
C ASP A 323 2.04 -7.48 15.31
N GLY A 324 1.01 -7.23 14.50
CA GLY A 324 1.07 -6.31 13.38
C GLY A 324 2.02 -6.71 12.26
N LEU A 325 2.40 -7.99 12.20
CA LEU A 325 3.35 -8.51 11.22
C LEU A 325 2.71 -8.63 9.83
N SER A 326 3.43 -8.18 8.83
CA SER A 326 3.17 -8.42 7.42
C SER A 326 4.47 -8.43 6.64
N HIS A 327 4.47 -8.90 5.38
CA HIS A 327 5.68 -9.13 4.57
C HIS A 327 6.71 -10.02 5.30
N ASN A 328 6.20 -10.98 6.07
CA ASN A 328 6.97 -11.89 6.92
C ASN A 328 6.31 -13.26 6.94
N GLU A 329 7.11 -14.33 6.96
CA GLU A 329 6.61 -15.71 6.98
C GLU A 329 5.86 -16.07 8.27
N ASP A 330 6.05 -15.31 9.36
CA ASP A 330 5.35 -15.45 10.64
C ASP A 330 4.01 -14.66 10.68
N GLU A 331 3.61 -14.03 9.59
CA GLU A 331 2.31 -13.38 9.48
C GLU A 331 1.18 -14.34 9.82
N ASP A 332 0.30 -13.93 10.73
CA ASP A 332 -0.84 -14.73 11.13
C ASP A 332 -2.06 -13.87 11.48
N ILE A 333 -3.24 -14.49 11.42
CA ILE A 333 -4.53 -13.89 11.76
C ILE A 333 -5.42 -14.89 12.46
N SER A 334 -6.20 -14.48 13.47
CA SER A 334 -7.18 -15.36 14.09
C SER A 334 -8.36 -15.63 13.17
N LYS A 335 -9.02 -16.79 13.37
CA LYS A 335 -10.24 -17.11 12.63
C LYS A 335 -11.36 -16.10 12.92
N GLU A 336 -11.42 -15.64 14.16
CA GLU A 336 -12.40 -14.63 14.62
C GLU A 336 -12.24 -13.33 13.86
N TRP A 337 -11.01 -12.85 13.68
CA TRP A 337 -10.73 -11.62 12.91
C TRP A 337 -11.04 -11.79 11.41
N ALA A 338 -10.64 -12.93 10.84
CA ALA A 338 -10.95 -13.23 9.44
C ALA A 338 -12.47 -13.31 9.21
N SER A 339 -13.21 -13.92 10.14
CA SER A 339 -14.68 -13.98 10.09
C SER A 339 -15.28 -12.60 10.22
N ALA A 340 -14.86 -11.81 11.21
CA ALA A 340 -15.37 -10.45 11.42
C ALA A 340 -15.17 -9.56 10.17
N GLY A 341 -13.98 -9.58 9.58
CA GLY A 341 -13.70 -8.85 8.33
C GLY A 341 -14.58 -9.29 7.17
N THR A 342 -14.75 -10.61 7.01
CA THR A 342 -15.59 -11.18 5.94
C THR A 342 -17.08 -10.90 6.15
N ASP A 343 -17.57 -10.94 7.40
CA ASP A 343 -18.96 -10.59 7.73
C ASP A 343 -19.26 -9.12 7.43
N VAL A 344 -18.34 -8.22 7.78
CA VAL A 344 -18.47 -6.79 7.47
C VAL A 344 -18.44 -6.56 5.96
N LEU A 345 -17.54 -7.24 5.23
CA LEU A 345 -17.48 -7.20 3.76
C LEU A 345 -18.83 -7.65 3.15
N LEU A 346 -19.37 -8.79 3.60
CA LEU A 346 -20.67 -9.31 3.14
C LEU A 346 -21.78 -8.26 3.31
N HIS A 347 -21.88 -7.67 4.50
CA HIS A 347 -22.95 -6.71 4.79
C HIS A 347 -22.80 -5.39 4.02
N ALA A 348 -21.57 -4.87 3.85
CA ALA A 348 -21.31 -3.68 3.05
C ALA A 348 -21.64 -3.91 1.56
N VAL A 349 -21.25 -5.09 1.03
CA VAL A 349 -21.58 -5.49 -0.35
C VAL A 349 -23.08 -5.64 -0.55
N LEU A 350 -23.80 -6.28 0.40
CA LEU A 350 -25.26 -6.46 0.31
C LEU A 350 -26.03 -5.15 0.36
N GLU A 351 -25.61 -4.22 1.22
CA GLU A 351 -26.21 -2.88 1.31
C GLU A 351 -26.07 -2.14 -0.04
N THR A 352 -24.89 -2.23 -0.64
CA THR A 352 -24.56 -1.52 -1.89
C THR A 352 -25.14 -2.21 -3.14
N ALA A 353 -25.19 -3.54 -3.16
CA ALA A 353 -25.74 -4.32 -4.28
C ALA A 353 -27.26 -4.41 -4.29
N GLU A 354 -27.93 -3.97 -3.23
CA GLU A 354 -29.39 -3.95 -3.04
C GLU A 354 -29.99 -5.39 -3.08
N ILE A 355 -30.41 -5.90 -1.92
CA ILE A 355 -31.09 -7.22 -1.84
C ILE A 355 -32.45 -7.13 -2.52
N VAL A 356 -32.76 -8.11 -3.35
CA VAL A 356 -34.08 -8.28 -3.96
C VAL A 356 -34.90 -9.25 -3.11
N SER A 357 -36.07 -8.77 -2.67
CA SER A 357 -37.00 -9.55 -1.83
C SER A 357 -37.76 -10.64 -2.62
#